data_74c43d2c78c25da99e25ee0facdbf7ff
#
_entry.id   74c43d2c78c25da99e25ee0facdbf7ff
#
_cell.length_a   1.000
_cell.length_b   1.000
_cell.length_c   1.000
_cell.angle_alpha   90.00
_cell.angle_beta   90.00
_cell.angle_gamma   90.00
#
_symmetry.space_group_name_H-M   'P 1'
#
loop_
_entity.id
_entity.type
_entity.pdbx_description
1 polymer ?
#
loop_
_entity_poly.entity_id
_entity_poly.type
_entity_poly.pdbx_seq_one_letter_code
_entity_poly.pdbx_strand_id
1 'polypeptide(L)'
;MNQFAQIAKQQRLILTNPSPALMERGEADVFVLYDFNALSFREKIPNGADYQILIPSDGSVTSGYTTIINKFAPHPAAAMLTRDYIFSDAGQINLARGNARPVRIDSIKLPADVAAKLIDSAQYKNTRAVNPSLWADEVKKLPRAWQKDVIGAAS
;
A
#
# COMPACT_ATOMS: atom_id res chain seq x y z
N MET A 1 -3.92 16.42 -10.15
CA MET A 1 -3.16 16.51 -11.43
C MET A 1 -2.22 17.71 -11.46
N ASN A 2 -2.66 18.94 -11.20
CA ASN A 2 -1.82 20.15 -11.33
C ASN A 2 -0.50 20.10 -10.54
N GLN A 3 -0.52 19.60 -9.31
CA GLN A 3 0.72 19.48 -8.50
C GLN A 3 1.71 18.51 -9.13
N PHE A 4 1.24 17.34 -9.58
CA PHE A 4 2.11 16.36 -10.27
C PHE A 4 2.66 16.90 -11.59
N ALA A 5 1.85 17.65 -12.35
CA ALA A 5 2.32 18.32 -13.56
C ALA A 5 3.42 19.35 -13.27
N GLN A 6 3.33 20.09 -12.18
CA GLN A 6 4.37 21.03 -11.75
C GLN A 6 5.67 20.30 -11.35
N ILE A 7 5.57 19.20 -10.60
CA ILE A 7 6.71 18.39 -10.22
C ILE A 7 7.38 17.77 -11.46
N ALA A 8 6.57 17.30 -12.42
CA ALA A 8 7.05 16.76 -13.69
C ALA A 8 7.79 17.80 -14.54
N LYS A 9 7.25 19.02 -14.68
CA LYS A 9 7.92 20.15 -15.36
C LYS A 9 9.26 20.51 -14.74
N GLN A 10 9.42 20.33 -13.43
CA GLN A 10 10.68 20.55 -12.71
C GLN A 10 11.63 19.36 -12.81
N GLN A 11 11.31 18.33 -13.59
CA GLN A 11 12.08 17.10 -13.73
C GLN A 11 12.34 16.37 -12.39
N ARG A 12 11.41 16.52 -11.44
CA ARG A 12 11.49 15.93 -10.10
C ARG A 12 10.58 14.74 -9.91
N LEU A 13 9.82 14.34 -10.93
CA LEU A 13 8.95 13.18 -10.93
C LEU A 13 9.65 11.97 -11.51
N ILE A 14 9.89 10.95 -10.68
CA ILE A 14 10.44 9.68 -11.12
C ILE A 14 9.27 8.73 -11.41
N LEU A 15 9.23 8.24 -12.66
CA LEU A 15 8.13 7.40 -13.15
C LEU A 15 8.41 5.89 -13.04
N THR A 16 9.54 5.53 -12.43
CA THR A 16 9.90 4.15 -12.17
C THR A 16 9.16 3.64 -10.92
N ASN A 17 8.77 2.38 -10.93
CA ASN A 17 8.17 1.77 -9.75
C ASN A 17 9.13 1.82 -8.55
N PRO A 18 8.66 2.25 -7.38
CA PRO A 18 9.46 2.23 -6.16
C PRO A 18 10.02 0.85 -5.87
N SER A 19 11.28 0.81 -5.43
CA SER A 19 11.94 -0.44 -5.06
C SER A 19 12.97 -0.20 -3.95
N PRO A 20 13.35 -1.24 -3.18
CA PRO A 20 14.43 -1.11 -2.19
C PRO A 20 15.72 -0.56 -2.79
N ALA A 21 16.07 -0.97 -4.01
CA ALA A 21 17.29 -0.52 -4.68
C ALA A 21 17.27 0.99 -5.00
N LEU A 22 16.12 1.55 -5.39
CA LEU A 22 15.98 3.01 -5.59
C LEU A 22 16.13 3.79 -4.28
N MET A 23 15.57 3.25 -3.20
CA MET A 23 15.70 3.84 -1.86
C MET A 23 17.16 3.80 -1.39
N GLU A 24 17.80 2.64 -1.49
CA GLU A 24 19.19 2.44 -1.05
C GLU A 24 20.16 3.39 -1.77
N ARG A 25 19.96 3.64 -3.07
CA ARG A 25 20.77 4.57 -3.87
C ARG A 25 20.44 6.05 -3.65
N GLY A 26 19.38 6.36 -2.91
CA GLY A 26 18.96 7.73 -2.67
C GLY A 26 18.50 8.46 -3.94
N GLU A 27 17.92 7.73 -4.90
CA GLU A 27 17.48 8.31 -6.18
C GLU A 27 16.22 9.17 -6.05
N ALA A 28 15.47 9.02 -4.96
CA ALA A 28 14.31 9.85 -4.64
C ALA A 28 14.20 10.08 -3.13
N ASP A 29 13.77 11.28 -2.75
CA ASP A 29 13.56 11.67 -1.35
C ASP A 29 12.18 11.24 -0.83
N VAL A 30 11.18 11.12 -1.73
CA VAL A 30 9.79 10.83 -1.38
C VAL A 30 9.26 9.71 -2.27
N PHE A 31 8.67 8.69 -1.63
CA PHE A 31 8.04 7.56 -2.30
C PHE A 31 6.56 7.49 -1.92
N VAL A 32 5.69 7.28 -2.90
CA VAL A 32 4.27 6.98 -2.68
C VAL A 32 4.06 5.49 -2.82
N LEU A 33 3.72 4.82 -1.72
CA LEU A 33 3.64 3.37 -1.62
C LEU A 33 2.42 2.95 -0.79
N TYR A 34 2.08 1.67 -0.85
CA TYR A 34 1.29 1.06 0.21
C TYR A 34 2.14 0.97 1.49
N ASP A 35 1.51 1.14 2.63
CA ASP A 35 2.13 1.10 3.96
C ASP A 35 2.94 -0.17 4.22
N PHE A 36 2.37 -1.34 3.91
CA PHE A 36 3.07 -2.63 4.07
C PHE A 36 4.29 -2.78 3.16
N ASN A 37 4.24 -2.20 1.94
CA ASN A 37 5.40 -2.18 1.05
C ASN A 37 6.48 -1.26 1.58
N ALA A 38 6.12 -0.07 2.08
CA ALA A 38 7.06 0.87 2.66
C ALA A 38 7.78 0.26 3.88
N LEU A 39 7.03 -0.40 4.78
CA LEU A 39 7.59 -1.13 5.92
C LEU A 39 8.56 -2.23 5.46
N SER A 40 8.14 -3.06 4.49
CA SER A 40 8.96 -4.15 3.97
C SER A 40 10.22 -3.66 3.24
N PHE A 41 10.15 -2.53 2.54
CA PHE A 41 11.30 -1.96 1.85
C PHE A 41 12.30 -1.39 2.85
N ARG A 42 11.81 -0.65 3.85
CA ARG A 42 12.62 -0.11 4.93
C ARG A 42 13.40 -1.19 5.70
N GLU A 43 12.80 -2.35 5.93
CA GLU A 43 13.47 -3.48 6.59
C GLU A 43 14.59 -4.13 5.75
N LYS A 44 14.54 -3.97 4.42
CA LYS A 44 15.45 -4.64 3.48
C LYS A 44 16.69 -3.85 3.12
N ILE A 45 16.73 -2.56 3.43
CA ILE A 45 17.84 -1.68 3.07
C ILE A 45 18.68 -1.29 4.29
N PRO A 46 20.01 -1.17 4.15
CA PRO A 46 20.90 -0.85 5.27
C PRO A 46 20.58 0.49 5.94
N ASN A 47 20.20 1.49 5.14
CA ASN A 47 19.85 2.84 5.59
C ASN A 47 18.34 3.03 5.84
N GLY A 48 17.61 1.96 6.09
CA GLY A 48 16.15 2.01 6.24
C GLY A 48 15.68 2.89 7.42
N ALA A 49 16.50 3.05 8.45
CA ALA A 49 16.19 3.91 9.59
C ALA A 49 16.08 5.40 9.22
N ASP A 50 16.70 5.83 8.11
CA ASP A 50 16.66 7.21 7.63
C ASP A 50 15.30 7.57 6.98
N TYR A 51 14.49 6.55 6.65
CA TYR A 51 13.19 6.74 6.01
C TYR A 51 12.06 6.74 7.02
N GLN A 52 11.29 7.83 7.03
CA GLN A 52 10.03 7.91 7.76
C GLN A 52 8.87 7.39 6.89
N ILE A 53 7.95 6.66 7.52
CA ILE A 53 6.71 6.23 6.87
C ILE A 53 5.57 7.01 7.50
N LEU A 54 4.83 7.73 6.68
CA LEU A 54 3.74 8.60 7.10
C LEU A 54 2.44 8.19 6.40
N ILE A 55 1.34 8.25 7.12
CA ILE A 55 0.00 8.19 6.55
C ILE A 55 -0.53 9.62 6.54
N PRO A 56 -0.52 10.33 5.39
CA PRO A 56 -0.96 11.70 5.31
C PRO A 56 -2.42 11.86 5.78
N SER A 57 -2.68 12.85 6.64
CA SER A 57 -4.01 13.09 7.22
C SER A 57 -4.99 13.76 6.25
N ASP A 58 -4.47 14.34 5.19
CA ASP A 58 -5.19 15.16 4.20
C ASP A 58 -5.43 14.45 2.86
N GLY A 59 -4.77 13.32 2.59
CA GLY A 59 -4.82 12.68 1.28
C GLY A 59 -4.54 11.18 1.23
N SER A 60 -4.87 10.42 2.27
CA SER A 60 -4.65 8.96 2.29
C SER A 60 -5.92 8.19 1.96
N VAL A 61 -5.74 7.06 1.28
CA VAL A 61 -6.83 6.11 0.99
C VAL A 61 -6.53 4.76 1.63
N THR A 62 -7.59 4.10 2.10
CA THR A 62 -7.54 2.71 2.57
C THR A 62 -8.21 1.82 1.54
N SER A 63 -7.51 0.76 1.15
CA SER A 63 -8.02 -0.31 0.30
C SER A 63 -7.68 -1.65 0.92
N GLY A 64 -8.40 -2.69 0.54
CA GLY A 64 -8.16 -4.05 1.01
C GLY A 64 -8.02 -5.03 -0.13
N TYR A 65 -7.31 -6.13 0.12
CA TYR A 65 -7.28 -7.26 -0.79
C TYR A 65 -8.43 -8.20 -0.49
N THR A 66 -9.03 -8.75 -1.52
CA THR A 66 -10.13 -9.71 -1.42
C THR A 66 -9.63 -11.12 -1.72
N THR A 67 -9.89 -12.06 -0.83
CA THR A 67 -9.65 -13.47 -1.08
C THR A 67 -10.80 -14.06 -1.87
N ILE A 68 -10.52 -14.58 -3.07
CA ILE A 68 -11.50 -15.19 -3.96
C ILE A 68 -11.17 -16.66 -4.14
N ILE A 69 -12.19 -17.53 -4.02
CA ILE A 69 -12.08 -18.94 -4.39
C ILE A 69 -12.64 -19.08 -5.80
N ASN A 70 -11.79 -19.53 -6.72
CA ASN A 70 -12.20 -19.73 -8.11
C ASN A 70 -13.24 -20.86 -8.19
N LYS A 71 -14.30 -20.65 -8.97
CA LYS A 71 -15.36 -21.65 -9.23
C LYS A 71 -14.76 -22.97 -9.80
N PHE A 72 -13.70 -22.86 -10.55
CA PHE A 72 -13.01 -24.00 -11.18
C PHE A 72 -11.73 -24.43 -10.43
N ALA A 73 -11.63 -24.10 -9.14
CA ALA A 73 -10.48 -24.51 -8.34
C ALA A 73 -10.36 -26.04 -8.33
N PRO A 74 -9.17 -26.60 -8.60
CA PRO A 74 -8.97 -28.05 -8.59
C PRO A 74 -9.15 -28.66 -7.19
N HIS A 75 -8.93 -27.85 -6.15
CA HIS A 75 -9.04 -28.27 -4.73
C HIS A 75 -9.87 -27.26 -3.92
N PRO A 76 -11.19 -27.15 -4.14
CA PRO A 76 -12.01 -26.10 -3.52
C PRO A 76 -12.05 -26.21 -1.99
N ALA A 77 -12.09 -27.42 -1.43
CA ALA A 77 -12.07 -27.62 0.03
C ALA A 77 -10.77 -27.13 0.66
N ALA A 78 -9.62 -27.38 0.03
CA ALA A 78 -8.33 -26.87 0.51
C ALA A 78 -8.27 -25.34 0.39
N ALA A 79 -8.82 -24.75 -0.66
CA ALA A 79 -8.91 -23.30 -0.82
C ALA A 79 -9.80 -22.65 0.26
N MET A 80 -10.93 -23.29 0.62
CA MET A 80 -11.77 -22.85 1.74
C MET A 80 -11.02 -22.92 3.06
N LEU A 81 -10.35 -24.03 3.35
CA LEU A 81 -9.56 -24.17 4.58
C LEU A 81 -8.44 -23.13 4.67
N THR A 82 -7.75 -22.88 3.57
CA THR A 82 -6.72 -21.82 3.48
C THR A 82 -7.32 -20.45 3.80
N ARG A 83 -8.51 -20.15 3.27
CA ARG A 83 -9.20 -18.89 3.56
C ARG A 83 -9.59 -18.78 5.02
N ASP A 84 -10.11 -19.85 5.62
CA ASP A 84 -10.46 -19.88 7.04
C ASP A 84 -9.21 -19.65 7.92
N TYR A 85 -8.08 -20.27 7.56
CA TYR A 85 -6.81 -19.99 8.23
C TYR A 85 -6.38 -18.51 8.09
N ILE A 86 -6.46 -17.92 6.89
CA ILE A 86 -6.10 -16.51 6.68
C ILE A 86 -6.91 -15.59 7.60
N PHE A 87 -8.18 -15.86 7.81
CA PHE A 87 -9.06 -15.06 8.68
C PHE A 87 -9.04 -15.47 10.15
N SER A 88 -8.34 -16.56 10.52
CA SER A 88 -8.11 -16.91 11.92
C SER A 88 -7.16 -15.94 12.61
N ASP A 89 -7.11 -15.92 13.94
CA ASP A 89 -6.17 -15.09 14.70
C ASP A 89 -4.71 -15.38 14.30
N ALA A 90 -4.37 -16.68 14.16
CA ALA A 90 -3.04 -17.09 13.72
C ALA A 90 -2.68 -16.58 12.32
N GLY A 91 -3.60 -16.69 11.36
CA GLY A 91 -3.42 -16.18 10.00
C GLY A 91 -3.27 -14.66 9.96
N GLN A 92 -4.09 -13.94 10.73
CA GLN A 92 -4.02 -12.48 10.83
C GLN A 92 -2.70 -12.01 11.49
N ILE A 93 -2.21 -12.71 12.51
CA ILE A 93 -0.90 -12.45 13.12
C ILE A 93 0.23 -12.73 12.10
N ASN A 94 0.12 -13.79 11.31
CA ASN A 94 1.12 -14.07 10.27
C ASN A 94 1.14 -12.99 9.16
N LEU A 95 -0.02 -12.45 8.78
CA LEU A 95 -0.08 -11.29 7.87
C LEU A 95 0.61 -10.07 8.48
N ALA A 96 0.37 -9.81 9.76
CA ALA A 96 1.02 -8.72 10.48
C ALA A 96 2.55 -8.88 10.56
N ARG A 97 3.06 -10.11 10.73
CA ARG A 97 4.50 -10.42 10.67
C ARG A 97 5.12 -10.07 9.32
N GLY A 98 4.35 -10.15 8.24
CA GLY A 98 4.69 -9.70 6.90
C GLY A 98 4.39 -8.23 6.63
N ASN A 99 4.24 -7.40 7.67
CA ASN A 99 3.94 -5.97 7.62
C ASN A 99 2.55 -5.61 7.08
N ALA A 100 1.69 -6.58 6.74
CA ALA A 100 0.33 -6.32 6.29
C ALA A 100 -0.58 -6.05 7.48
N ARG A 101 -1.28 -4.91 7.47
CA ARG A 101 -2.23 -4.57 8.52
C ARG A 101 -3.40 -5.56 8.51
N PRO A 102 -3.65 -6.30 9.63
CA PRO A 102 -4.76 -7.25 9.70
C PRO A 102 -6.11 -6.57 9.57
N VAL A 103 -7.05 -7.19 8.85
CA VAL A 103 -8.43 -6.68 8.77
C VAL A 103 -9.16 -6.79 10.12
N ARG A 104 -8.69 -7.67 11.01
CA ARG A 104 -9.22 -7.89 12.35
C ARG A 104 -8.36 -7.24 13.44
N ILE A 105 -7.59 -6.20 13.11
CA ILE A 105 -6.64 -5.57 14.03
C ILE A 105 -7.27 -5.16 15.37
N ASP A 106 -8.52 -4.71 15.34
CA ASP A 106 -9.23 -4.22 16.53
C ASP A 106 -9.85 -5.35 17.37
N SER A 107 -9.82 -6.60 16.88
CA SER A 107 -10.42 -7.76 17.55
C SER A 107 -9.44 -8.88 17.89
N ILE A 108 -8.17 -8.74 17.52
CA ILE A 108 -7.11 -9.69 17.83
C ILE A 108 -6.02 -9.05 18.70
N LYS A 109 -5.39 -9.86 19.54
CA LYS A 109 -4.22 -9.41 20.32
C LYS A 109 -2.94 -9.77 19.58
N LEU A 110 -2.27 -8.76 19.01
CA LEU A 110 -0.97 -8.96 18.38
C LEU A 110 0.12 -9.18 19.45
N PRO A 111 1.11 -10.05 19.18
CA PRO A 111 2.36 -10.08 19.96
C PRO A 111 3.04 -8.70 19.94
N ALA A 112 3.68 -8.33 21.04
CA ALA A 112 4.27 -7.00 21.20
C ALA A 112 5.33 -6.66 20.13
N ASP A 113 6.14 -7.64 19.75
CA ASP A 113 7.16 -7.53 18.70
C ASP A 113 6.55 -7.29 17.31
N VAL A 114 5.36 -7.84 17.06
CA VAL A 114 4.62 -7.64 15.81
C VAL A 114 3.92 -6.28 15.80
N ALA A 115 3.26 -5.93 16.90
CA ALA A 115 2.57 -4.66 17.02
C ALA A 115 3.53 -3.46 16.86
N ALA A 116 4.75 -3.56 17.40
CA ALA A 116 5.77 -2.51 17.34
C ALA A 116 6.28 -2.23 15.91
N LYS A 117 6.08 -3.16 14.96
CA LYS A 117 6.48 -2.97 13.56
C LYS A 117 5.44 -2.24 12.74
N LEU A 118 4.18 -2.34 13.11
CA LEU A 118 3.08 -1.74 12.36
C LEU A 118 2.96 -0.24 12.65
N ILE A 119 2.42 0.49 11.68
CA ILE A 119 2.09 1.90 11.85
C ILE A 119 0.91 2.01 12.83
N ASP A 120 1.00 2.99 13.74
CA ASP A 120 -0.04 3.25 14.74
C ASP A 120 -1.42 3.44 14.08
N SER A 121 -2.41 2.75 14.63
CA SER A 121 -3.81 2.82 14.17
C SER A 121 -4.37 4.23 14.17
N ALA A 122 -3.89 5.11 15.03
CA ALA A 122 -4.30 6.50 15.08
C ALA A 122 -4.02 7.27 13.78
N GLN A 123 -2.98 6.90 13.03
CA GLN A 123 -2.64 7.54 11.76
C GLN A 123 -3.66 7.25 10.65
N TYR A 124 -4.43 6.16 10.76
CA TYR A 124 -5.42 5.78 9.75
C TYR A 124 -6.80 6.42 9.94
N LYS A 125 -7.02 7.21 11.00
CA LYS A 125 -8.34 7.77 11.33
C LYS A 125 -8.97 8.61 10.22
N ASN A 126 -8.14 9.31 9.44
CA ASN A 126 -8.59 10.21 8.38
C ASN A 126 -8.49 9.60 6.98
N THR A 127 -8.12 8.32 6.87
CA THR A 127 -8.06 7.64 5.57
C THR A 127 -9.46 7.45 5.01
N ARG A 128 -9.58 7.56 3.69
CA ARG A 128 -10.85 7.34 2.98
C ARG A 128 -10.85 5.95 2.36
N ALA A 129 -11.91 5.18 2.61
CA ALA A 129 -12.07 3.89 1.96
C ALA A 129 -12.28 4.08 0.45
N VAL A 130 -11.59 3.28 -0.35
CA VAL A 130 -11.83 3.23 -1.80
C VAL A 130 -13.20 2.64 -2.05
N ASN A 131 -14.05 3.39 -2.75
CA ASN A 131 -15.34 2.91 -3.23
C ASN A 131 -15.27 2.71 -4.75
N PRO A 132 -15.08 1.46 -5.25
CA PRO A 132 -14.92 1.20 -6.66
C PRO A 132 -16.10 1.66 -7.52
N SER A 133 -17.32 1.61 -6.98
CA SER A 133 -18.53 2.00 -7.71
C SER A 133 -18.59 3.51 -7.94
N LEU A 134 -18.21 4.31 -6.94
CA LEU A 134 -18.19 5.77 -7.07
C LEU A 134 -17.05 6.26 -7.97
N TRP A 135 -15.96 5.51 -8.04
CA TRP A 135 -14.75 5.94 -8.75
C TRP A 135 -14.58 5.26 -10.12
N ALA A 136 -15.51 4.38 -10.51
CA ALA A 136 -15.39 3.58 -11.73
C ALA A 136 -15.13 4.42 -12.99
N ASP A 137 -15.81 5.55 -13.14
CA ASP A 137 -15.66 6.41 -14.31
C ASP A 137 -14.38 7.27 -14.25
N GLU A 138 -14.00 7.71 -13.07
CA GLU A 138 -12.75 8.46 -12.89
C GLU A 138 -11.51 7.57 -13.07
N VAL A 139 -11.55 6.33 -12.60
CA VAL A 139 -10.49 5.34 -12.82
C VAL A 139 -10.27 5.07 -14.31
N LYS A 140 -11.34 5.03 -15.12
CA LYS A 140 -11.22 4.87 -16.59
C LYS A 140 -10.56 6.07 -17.27
N LYS A 141 -10.80 7.28 -16.77
CA LYS A 141 -10.27 8.52 -17.34
C LYS A 141 -8.86 8.82 -16.87
N LEU A 142 -8.51 8.38 -15.65
CA LEU A 142 -7.27 8.74 -14.97
C LEU A 142 -6.00 8.44 -15.78
N PRO A 143 -5.80 7.26 -16.40
CA PRO A 143 -4.59 6.97 -17.18
C PRO A 143 -4.38 7.94 -18.33
N ARG A 144 -5.45 8.29 -19.04
CA ARG A 144 -5.40 9.24 -20.17
C ARG A 144 -5.12 10.66 -19.69
N ALA A 145 -5.76 11.08 -18.61
CA ALA A 145 -5.52 12.38 -18.00
C ALA A 145 -4.09 12.48 -17.44
N TRP A 146 -3.59 11.44 -16.80
CA TRP A 146 -2.21 11.38 -16.34
C TRP A 146 -1.21 11.52 -17.48
N GLN A 147 -1.38 10.73 -18.54
CA GLN A 147 -0.51 10.79 -19.72
C GLN A 147 -0.49 12.18 -20.35
N LYS A 148 -1.66 12.82 -20.49
CA LYS A 148 -1.77 14.14 -21.09
C LYS A 148 -1.26 15.25 -20.19
N ASP A 149 -1.72 15.29 -18.94
CA ASP A 149 -1.60 16.47 -18.08
C ASP A 149 -0.31 16.43 -17.21
N VAL A 150 0.23 15.23 -16.96
CA VAL A 150 1.44 15.06 -16.14
C VAL A 150 2.65 14.68 -17.00
N ILE A 151 2.56 13.57 -17.74
CA ILE A 151 3.70 13.12 -18.55
C ILE A 151 3.98 14.11 -19.69
N GLY A 152 2.95 14.55 -20.41
CA GLY A 152 3.07 15.55 -21.46
C GLY A 152 3.51 16.94 -20.97
N ALA A 153 3.42 17.20 -19.68
CA ALA A 153 3.91 18.44 -19.09
C ALA A 153 5.43 18.43 -18.83
N ALA A 154 6.05 17.25 -18.81
CA ALA A 154 7.50 17.07 -18.62
C ALA A 154 8.29 17.17 -19.94
N SER A 155 7.59 17.13 -21.08
CA SER A 155 8.14 17.31 -22.44
C SER A 155 8.21 18.78 -22.79
#